data_feed624a64f6170e376c8a477f40e9a2
#
_entry.id   feed624a64f6170e376c8a477f40e9a2
#
_cell.length_a   1.000
_cell.length_b   1.000
_cell.length_c   1.000
_cell.angle_alpha   90.00
_cell.angle_beta   90.00
_cell.angle_gamma   90.00
#
_symmetry.space_group_name_H-M   'P 1'
#
loop_
_entity.id
_entity.type
_entity.pdbx_description
1 polymer ?
#
loop_
_entity_poly.entity_id
_entity_poly.type
_entity_poly.pdbx_seq_one_letter_code
_entity_poly.pdbx_strand_id
1 'polypeptide(L)'
;GDVYLEPEHLRVTTKAVNGDSAFVCVDAQLVNQVPYAVEAKLQLEIADMAGRSVFNAEYPVHLPGKRATLFSHHFQVKGIEAWSADNPVLYCCHARVVDGEGRLLDEEIAQTGFRMVQVDAEHGLQINGRTVKLLGGCIHHDQGILGAETYDDYEYRRVYLLKQAGFNAVRC
;
A
#
# COMPACT_ATOMS: atom_id res chain seq x y z
N GLY A 1 3.97 -18.10 12.74
CA GLY A 1 5.14 -18.96 12.53
C GLY A 1 6.38 -18.43 13.24
N ASP A 2 7.47 -19.17 13.18
CA ASP A 2 8.75 -18.78 13.81
C ASP A 2 9.51 -17.74 12.97
N VAL A 3 9.21 -17.67 11.68
CA VAL A 3 9.66 -16.63 10.74
C VAL A 3 8.42 -16.04 10.11
N TYR A 4 8.29 -14.70 10.16
CA TYR A 4 7.12 -14.00 9.67
C TYR A 4 7.42 -12.58 9.21
N LEU A 5 6.49 -12.01 8.44
CA LEU A 5 6.40 -10.59 8.12
C LEU A 5 5.70 -9.87 9.28
N GLU A 6 6.33 -8.81 9.81
CA GLU A 6 5.69 -8.01 10.86
C GLU A 6 4.45 -7.32 10.32
N PRO A 7 3.27 -7.55 10.93
CA PRO A 7 2.02 -6.98 10.46
C PRO A 7 2.07 -5.46 10.28
N GLU A 8 1.44 -4.95 9.22
CA GLU A 8 1.38 -3.52 8.89
C GLU A 8 2.75 -2.87 8.53
N HIS A 9 3.82 -3.67 8.39
CA HIS A 9 5.14 -3.19 8.01
C HIS A 9 5.46 -3.37 6.52
N LEU A 10 4.56 -3.97 5.75
CA LEU A 10 4.66 -3.98 4.28
C LEU A 10 4.18 -2.64 3.72
N ARG A 11 5.11 -1.87 3.15
CA ARG A 11 4.81 -0.54 2.59
C ARG A 11 5.31 -0.41 1.17
N VAL A 12 4.46 0.10 0.30
CA VAL A 12 4.82 0.48 -1.07
C VAL A 12 4.78 2.00 -1.18
N THR A 13 5.94 2.62 -1.37
CA THR A 13 6.06 4.06 -1.48
C THR A 13 6.42 4.44 -2.91
N THR A 14 5.57 5.20 -3.58
CA THR A 14 5.85 5.75 -4.91
C THR A 14 6.83 6.91 -4.79
N LYS A 15 7.95 6.83 -5.50
CA LYS A 15 9.00 7.88 -5.55
C LYS A 15 8.89 8.74 -6.81
N ALA A 16 8.43 8.16 -7.91
CA ALA A 16 8.15 8.87 -9.16
C ALA A 16 7.08 8.12 -9.97
N VAL A 17 6.32 8.86 -10.76
CA VAL A 17 5.40 8.33 -11.78
C VAL A 17 5.77 8.99 -13.10
N ASN A 18 5.91 8.21 -14.17
CA ASN A 18 6.20 8.70 -15.51
C ASN A 18 5.45 7.85 -16.55
N GLY A 19 4.36 8.41 -17.08
CA GLY A 19 3.48 7.71 -18.00
C GLY A 19 2.88 6.46 -17.36
N ASP A 20 3.16 5.31 -17.95
CA ASP A 20 2.72 3.99 -17.53
C ASP A 20 3.70 3.28 -16.58
N SER A 21 4.66 4.00 -16.01
CA SER A 21 5.64 3.43 -15.10
C SER A 21 5.74 4.20 -13.79
N ALA A 22 6.07 3.48 -12.72
CA ALA A 22 6.34 4.05 -11.41
C ALA A 22 7.69 3.56 -10.88
N PHE A 23 8.47 4.45 -10.26
CA PHE A 23 9.62 4.08 -9.45
C PHE A 23 9.18 4.01 -8.00
N VAL A 24 9.35 2.87 -7.37
CA VAL A 24 8.81 2.57 -6.05
C VAL A 24 9.89 2.07 -5.10
N CYS A 25 9.64 2.26 -3.79
CA CYS A 25 10.33 1.57 -2.72
C CYS A 25 9.34 0.63 -2.04
N VAL A 26 9.74 -0.62 -1.84
CA VAL A 26 9.03 -1.56 -0.97
C VAL A 26 9.85 -1.80 0.27
N ASP A 27 9.24 -1.53 1.41
CA ASP A 27 9.79 -1.80 2.73
C ASP A 27 8.97 -2.93 3.38
N ALA A 28 9.65 -3.89 4.00
CA ALA A 28 9.04 -4.96 4.78
C ALA A 28 9.93 -5.30 5.97
N GLN A 29 9.34 -5.63 7.10
CA GLN A 29 10.07 -6.10 8.27
C GLN A 29 9.86 -7.61 8.43
N LEU A 30 10.96 -8.37 8.40
CA LEU A 30 10.96 -9.82 8.60
C LEU A 30 11.48 -10.12 9.99
N VAL A 31 10.78 -10.99 10.70
CA VAL A 31 11.14 -11.38 12.08
C VAL A 31 11.48 -12.85 12.11
N ASN A 32 12.62 -13.18 12.70
CA ASN A 32 13.02 -14.54 13.00
C ASN A 32 13.03 -14.76 14.50
N GLN A 33 12.16 -15.64 15.02
CA GLN A 33 12.05 -15.95 16.43
C GLN A 33 12.85 -17.17 16.88
N VAL A 34 13.42 -17.94 15.95
CA VAL A 34 14.29 -19.06 16.35
C VAL A 34 15.69 -18.57 16.76
N PRO A 35 16.45 -19.33 17.55
CA PRO A 35 17.75 -18.88 18.07
C PRO A 35 18.90 -18.93 17.04
N TYR A 36 18.66 -19.47 15.85
CA TYR A 36 19.64 -19.59 14.77
C TYR A 36 19.24 -18.79 13.55
N ALA A 37 20.20 -18.51 12.68
CA ALA A 37 19.94 -17.81 11.43
C ALA A 37 19.14 -18.70 10.46
N VAL A 38 18.24 -18.08 9.69
CA VAL A 38 17.46 -18.73 8.64
C VAL A 38 17.77 -18.06 7.31
N GLU A 39 18.10 -18.86 6.30
CA GLU A 39 18.18 -18.42 4.91
C GLU A 39 16.80 -18.61 4.27
N ALA A 40 16.25 -17.54 3.74
CA ALA A 40 14.93 -17.53 3.13
C ALA A 40 14.95 -16.69 1.86
N LYS A 41 13.81 -16.62 1.18
CA LYS A 41 13.60 -15.75 0.04
C LYS A 41 12.33 -14.93 0.25
N LEU A 42 12.43 -13.65 -0.03
CA LEU A 42 11.27 -12.77 -0.10
C LEU A 42 10.82 -12.67 -1.57
N GLN A 43 9.64 -13.17 -1.85
CA GLN A 43 8.98 -13.04 -3.14
C GLN A 43 8.05 -11.85 -3.08
N LEU A 44 8.23 -10.89 -4.01
CA LEU A 44 7.38 -9.73 -4.16
C LEU A 44 6.64 -9.81 -5.50
N GLU A 45 5.33 -9.68 -5.45
CA GLU A 45 4.48 -9.55 -6.63
C GLU A 45 3.59 -8.32 -6.48
N ILE A 46 3.50 -7.50 -7.53
CA ILE A 46 2.51 -6.44 -7.60
C ILE A 46 1.56 -6.77 -8.75
N ALA A 47 0.28 -6.86 -8.44
CA ALA A 47 -0.77 -7.17 -9.41
C ALA A 47 -1.90 -6.13 -9.34
N ASP A 48 -2.58 -5.91 -10.46
CA ASP A 48 -3.81 -5.12 -10.47
C ASP A 48 -4.97 -5.88 -9.79
N MET A 49 -6.10 -5.22 -9.59
CA MET A 49 -7.26 -5.82 -8.92
C MET A 49 -7.93 -6.95 -9.70
N ALA A 50 -7.55 -7.16 -10.97
CA ALA A 50 -7.95 -8.30 -11.79
C ALA A 50 -6.97 -9.48 -11.70
N GLY A 51 -5.87 -9.33 -10.94
CA GLY A 51 -4.83 -10.35 -10.77
C GLY A 51 -3.77 -10.37 -11.85
N ARG A 52 -3.72 -9.38 -12.74
CA ARG A 52 -2.65 -9.26 -13.73
C ARG A 52 -1.39 -8.72 -13.06
N SER A 53 -0.33 -9.53 -13.05
CA SER A 53 0.96 -9.13 -12.49
C SER A 53 1.63 -8.04 -13.34
N VAL A 54 2.08 -6.98 -12.69
CA VAL A 54 2.85 -5.86 -13.29
C VAL A 54 4.29 -5.85 -12.79
N PHE A 55 4.58 -6.59 -11.74
CA PHE A 55 5.94 -6.78 -11.21
C PHE A 55 6.03 -8.09 -10.45
N ASN A 56 7.14 -8.82 -10.62
CA ASN A 56 7.48 -10.02 -9.87
C ASN A 56 8.99 -10.10 -9.71
N ALA A 57 9.45 -10.33 -8.48
CA ALA A 57 10.87 -10.53 -8.18
C ALA A 57 11.04 -11.38 -6.91
N GLU A 58 12.21 -12.03 -6.81
CA GLU A 58 12.60 -12.81 -5.66
C GLU A 58 13.95 -12.31 -5.14
N TYR A 59 14.06 -12.17 -3.81
CA TYR A 59 15.24 -11.65 -3.15
C TYR A 59 15.71 -12.63 -2.06
N PRO A 60 16.97 -13.05 -2.06
CA PRO A 60 17.50 -13.82 -0.94
C PRO A 60 17.56 -12.94 0.30
N VAL A 61 17.17 -13.47 1.45
CA VAL A 61 17.20 -12.79 2.73
C VAL A 61 17.87 -13.67 3.80
N HIS A 62 18.82 -13.07 4.47
CA HIS A 62 19.47 -13.68 5.64
C HIS A 62 18.81 -13.12 6.91
N LEU A 63 18.21 -14.00 7.71
CA LEU A 63 17.45 -13.66 8.90
C LEU A 63 18.18 -14.14 10.15
N PRO A 64 18.96 -13.29 10.83
CA PRO A 64 19.66 -13.66 12.06
C PRO A 64 18.69 -14.12 13.15
N GLY A 65 19.12 -15.05 13.98
CA GLY A 65 18.30 -15.61 15.06
C GLY A 65 17.85 -14.55 16.08
N LYS A 66 16.61 -14.61 16.52
CA LYS A 66 16.02 -13.71 17.53
C LYS A 66 16.07 -12.22 17.13
N ARG A 67 15.95 -11.90 15.84
CA ARG A 67 16.03 -10.52 15.34
C ARG A 67 14.98 -10.22 14.27
N ALA A 68 14.65 -8.92 14.18
CA ALA A 68 13.98 -8.35 13.03
C ALA A 68 15.01 -7.88 12.01
N THR A 69 14.71 -8.04 10.73
CA THR A 69 15.49 -7.59 9.57
C THR A 69 14.62 -6.72 8.70
N LEU A 70 15.08 -5.50 8.42
CA LEU A 70 14.39 -4.61 7.49
C LEU A 70 14.83 -4.94 6.06
N PHE A 71 13.88 -5.26 5.20
CA PHE A 71 14.03 -5.29 3.77
C PHE A 71 13.59 -3.94 3.20
N SER A 72 14.43 -3.34 2.35
CA SER A 72 14.08 -2.11 1.63
C SER A 72 14.69 -2.18 0.23
N HIS A 73 13.84 -2.11 -0.78
CA HIS A 73 14.31 -2.21 -2.16
C HIS A 73 13.57 -1.27 -3.09
N HIS A 74 14.32 -0.68 -4.03
CA HIS A 74 13.83 0.24 -5.03
C HIS A 74 13.81 -0.41 -6.41
N PHE A 75 12.71 -0.27 -7.13
CA PHE A 75 12.59 -0.80 -8.50
C PHE A 75 11.55 -0.04 -9.31
N GLN A 76 11.56 -0.29 -10.61
CA GLN A 76 10.58 0.26 -11.54
C GLN A 76 9.49 -0.77 -11.83
N VAL A 77 8.25 -0.33 -11.74
CA VAL A 77 7.06 -1.07 -12.18
C VAL A 77 6.59 -0.46 -13.49
N LYS A 78 6.21 -1.28 -14.48
CA LYS A 78 5.75 -0.86 -15.80
C LYS A 78 4.35 -1.39 -16.10
N GLY A 79 3.66 -0.74 -17.03
CA GLY A 79 2.29 -1.13 -17.41
C GLY A 79 1.28 -0.81 -16.32
N ILE A 80 1.54 0.25 -15.54
CA ILE A 80 0.64 0.73 -14.50
C ILE A 80 -0.24 1.87 -15.03
N GLU A 81 -1.35 2.05 -14.37
CA GLU A 81 -2.18 3.24 -14.46
C GLU A 81 -2.05 4.05 -13.16
N ALA A 82 -1.72 5.33 -13.30
CA ALA A 82 -1.53 6.18 -12.12
C ALA A 82 -2.85 6.47 -11.40
N TRP A 83 -2.81 6.42 -10.08
CA TRP A 83 -3.95 6.77 -9.26
C TRP A 83 -4.26 8.26 -9.33
N SER A 84 -5.52 8.60 -9.43
CA SER A 84 -6.03 9.96 -9.23
C SER A 84 -7.36 9.92 -8.47
N ALA A 85 -7.82 11.09 -7.98
CA ALA A 85 -9.12 11.18 -7.31
C ALA A 85 -10.30 10.84 -8.23
N ASP A 86 -10.16 11.07 -9.55
CA ASP A 86 -11.17 10.75 -10.55
C ASP A 86 -11.08 9.30 -11.03
N ASN A 87 -9.89 8.71 -10.96
CA ASN A 87 -9.61 7.33 -11.35
C ASN A 87 -8.71 6.66 -10.31
N PRO A 88 -9.29 6.17 -9.19
CA PRO A 88 -8.53 5.64 -8.05
C PRO A 88 -8.10 4.19 -8.25
N VAL A 89 -7.27 3.95 -9.26
CA VAL A 89 -6.74 2.60 -9.58
C VAL A 89 -5.85 2.09 -8.46
N LEU A 90 -6.12 0.87 -8.01
CA LEU A 90 -5.38 0.19 -6.94
C LEU A 90 -4.69 -1.07 -7.46
N TYR A 91 -3.63 -1.42 -6.75
CA TYR A 91 -2.84 -2.62 -6.93
C TYR A 91 -2.64 -3.32 -5.58
N CYS A 92 -2.42 -4.63 -5.61
CA CYS A 92 -2.02 -5.40 -4.44
C CYS A 92 -0.54 -5.76 -4.54
N CYS A 93 0.22 -5.44 -3.51
CA CYS A 93 1.58 -5.94 -3.32
C CYS A 93 1.52 -7.16 -2.39
N HIS A 94 1.86 -8.33 -2.92
CA HIS A 94 1.99 -9.57 -2.17
C HIS A 94 3.46 -9.76 -1.82
N ALA A 95 3.74 -9.92 -0.54
CA ALA A 95 5.05 -10.29 -0.01
C ALA A 95 4.94 -11.69 0.61
N ARG A 96 5.72 -12.65 0.10
CA ARG A 96 5.77 -14.02 0.60
C ARG A 96 7.17 -14.35 1.03
N VAL A 97 7.31 -14.89 2.22
CA VAL A 97 8.58 -15.44 2.71
C VAL A 97 8.55 -16.95 2.53
N VAL A 98 9.53 -17.48 1.79
CA VAL A 98 9.65 -18.92 1.54
C VAL A 98 11.01 -19.42 2.04
N ASP A 99 11.06 -20.66 2.50
CA ASP A 99 12.32 -21.31 2.91
C ASP A 99 13.14 -21.79 1.69
N GLY A 100 14.29 -22.41 1.96
CA GLY A 100 15.18 -22.96 0.93
C GLY A 100 14.56 -24.06 0.08
N GLU A 101 13.48 -24.70 0.53
CA GLU A 101 12.73 -25.73 -0.18
C GLU A 101 11.51 -25.17 -0.92
N GLY A 102 11.26 -23.85 -0.82
CA GLY A 102 10.15 -23.16 -1.44
C GLY A 102 8.83 -23.27 -0.67
N ARG A 103 8.85 -23.73 0.60
CA ARG A 103 7.65 -23.77 1.45
C ARG A 103 7.34 -22.37 1.95
N LEU A 104 6.09 -21.97 1.89
CA LEU A 104 5.61 -20.70 2.43
C LEU A 104 5.77 -20.70 3.96
N LEU A 105 6.48 -19.71 4.47
CA LEU A 105 6.62 -19.44 5.90
C LEU A 105 5.60 -18.43 6.38
N ASP A 106 5.41 -17.35 5.59
CA ASP A 106 4.43 -16.31 5.88
C ASP A 106 4.13 -15.44 4.64
N GLU A 107 2.97 -14.76 4.64
CA GLU A 107 2.61 -13.81 3.59
C GLU A 107 1.88 -12.60 4.15
N GLU A 108 2.09 -11.45 3.51
CA GLU A 108 1.38 -10.21 3.77
C GLU A 108 0.98 -9.54 2.47
N ILE A 109 -0.16 -8.82 2.49
CA ILE A 109 -0.71 -8.12 1.33
C ILE A 109 -0.96 -6.66 1.70
N ALA A 110 -0.40 -5.74 0.90
CA ALA A 110 -0.66 -4.32 1.02
C ALA A 110 -1.32 -3.78 -0.25
N GLN A 111 -2.37 -2.98 -0.10
CA GLN A 111 -2.93 -2.24 -1.22
C GLN A 111 -2.17 -0.92 -1.43
N THR A 112 -1.97 -0.56 -2.68
CA THR A 112 -1.30 0.69 -3.07
C THR A 112 -1.92 1.29 -4.32
N GLY A 113 -1.78 2.61 -4.47
CA GLY A 113 -2.04 3.33 -5.71
C GLY A 113 -0.82 4.16 -6.09
N PHE A 114 -0.36 4.03 -7.31
CA PHE A 114 0.86 4.73 -7.76
C PHE A 114 0.57 6.20 -8.00
N ARG A 115 0.98 7.06 -7.07
CA ARG A 115 0.82 8.51 -7.18
C ARG A 115 1.98 9.26 -6.54
N MET A 116 2.25 10.45 -7.08
CA MET A 116 3.12 11.44 -6.48
C MET A 116 2.26 12.50 -5.79
N VAL A 117 2.56 12.76 -4.53
CA VAL A 117 1.93 13.86 -3.77
C VAL A 117 3.00 14.89 -3.46
N GLN A 118 2.78 16.12 -3.86
CA GLN A 118 3.68 17.25 -3.64
C GLN A 118 2.88 18.42 -3.09
N VAL A 119 3.51 19.23 -2.24
CA VAL A 119 2.93 20.47 -1.71
C VAL A 119 4.00 21.54 -1.75
N ASP A 120 3.70 22.64 -2.39
CA ASP A 120 4.56 23.82 -2.41
C ASP A 120 3.74 25.11 -2.25
N ALA A 121 4.43 26.24 -2.01
CA ALA A 121 3.78 27.52 -1.76
C ALA A 121 3.16 28.15 -3.02
N GLU A 122 3.64 27.79 -4.20
CA GLU A 122 3.21 28.38 -5.49
C GLU A 122 2.01 27.62 -6.06
N HIS A 123 2.04 26.28 -6.01
CA HIS A 123 1.03 25.43 -6.67
C HIS A 123 0.07 24.75 -5.69
N GLY A 124 0.37 24.81 -4.37
CA GLY A 124 -0.38 24.11 -3.34
C GLY A 124 -0.22 22.59 -3.42
N LEU A 125 -1.30 21.85 -3.16
CA LEU A 125 -1.33 20.40 -3.27
C LEU A 125 -1.35 19.96 -4.73
N GLN A 126 -0.42 19.12 -5.10
CA GLN A 126 -0.39 18.48 -6.42
C GLN A 126 -0.42 16.94 -6.29
N ILE A 127 -1.18 16.31 -7.17
CA ILE A 127 -1.18 14.86 -7.37
C ILE A 127 -0.78 14.59 -8.82
N ASN A 128 0.31 13.85 -9.01
CA ASN A 128 0.92 13.56 -10.32
C ASN A 128 1.19 14.84 -11.13
N GLY A 129 1.69 15.90 -10.46
CA GLY A 129 2.00 17.19 -11.09
C GLY A 129 0.78 18.06 -11.44
N ARG A 130 -0.44 17.65 -11.07
CA ARG A 130 -1.65 18.46 -11.25
C ARG A 130 -2.07 19.05 -9.92
N THR A 131 -2.30 20.35 -9.88
CA THR A 131 -2.86 21.03 -8.70
C THR A 131 -4.25 20.51 -8.40
N VAL A 132 -4.48 20.12 -7.17
CA VAL A 132 -5.75 19.58 -6.66
C VAL A 132 -6.27 20.51 -5.57
N LYS A 133 -7.45 21.06 -5.79
CA LYS A 133 -8.17 21.80 -4.77
C LYS A 133 -9.00 20.82 -3.94
N LEU A 134 -8.72 20.75 -2.63
CA LEU A 134 -9.50 19.92 -1.72
C LEU A 134 -10.83 20.61 -1.42
N LEU A 135 -11.92 19.96 -1.78
CA LEU A 135 -13.29 20.33 -1.47
C LEU A 135 -13.82 19.26 -0.51
N GLY A 136 -13.85 19.57 0.77
CA GLY A 136 -14.15 18.56 1.76
C GLY A 136 -14.70 19.09 3.07
N GLY A 137 -14.96 18.17 3.97
CA GLY A 137 -15.44 18.45 5.33
C GLY A 137 -14.94 17.43 6.33
N CYS A 138 -15.26 17.68 7.60
CA CYS A 138 -14.97 16.70 8.67
C CYS A 138 -16.12 15.71 8.78
N ILE A 139 -15.77 14.44 9.01
CA ILE A 139 -16.71 13.39 9.40
C ILE A 139 -16.40 13.04 10.86
N HIS A 140 -17.41 13.02 11.67
CA HIS A 140 -17.33 12.63 13.08
C HIS A 140 -18.15 11.37 13.34
N HIS A 141 -17.94 10.74 14.49
CA HIS A 141 -18.69 9.56 14.93
C HIS A 141 -20.09 9.97 15.41
N ASP A 142 -20.91 10.48 14.49
CA ASP A 142 -22.28 10.92 14.71
C ASP A 142 -23.18 10.42 13.59
N GLN A 143 -23.83 9.31 13.82
CA GLN A 143 -24.64 8.58 12.88
C GLN A 143 -26.15 8.87 13.03
N GLY A 144 -26.50 10.08 13.44
CA GLY A 144 -27.89 10.45 13.70
C GLY A 144 -28.52 9.60 14.78
N ILE A 145 -29.53 8.82 14.45
CA ILE A 145 -30.24 7.97 15.44
C ILE A 145 -29.37 6.84 16.02
N LEU A 146 -28.26 6.49 15.38
CA LEU A 146 -27.35 5.43 15.83
C LEU A 146 -26.29 5.94 16.82
N GLY A 147 -26.20 7.26 17.03
CA GLY A 147 -25.18 7.85 17.89
C GLY A 147 -23.77 7.61 17.37
N ALA A 148 -22.90 7.04 18.18
CA ALA A 148 -21.51 6.73 17.82
C ALA A 148 -21.32 5.34 17.19
N GLU A 149 -22.38 4.55 17.07
CA GLU A 149 -22.31 3.26 16.37
C GLU A 149 -22.08 3.46 14.87
N THR A 150 -21.26 2.61 14.30
CA THR A 150 -20.93 2.67 12.87
C THR A 150 -21.04 1.29 12.23
N TYR A 151 -21.54 1.26 11.00
CA TYR A 151 -21.67 0.08 10.15
C TYR A 151 -21.12 0.40 8.77
N ASP A 152 -20.44 -0.54 8.14
CA ASP A 152 -19.76 -0.35 6.86
C ASP A 152 -20.68 0.21 5.77
N ASP A 153 -21.91 -0.33 5.65
CA ASP A 153 -22.89 0.17 4.67
C ASP A 153 -23.28 1.63 4.90
N TYR A 154 -23.30 2.06 6.15
CA TYR A 154 -23.64 3.42 6.53
C TYR A 154 -22.51 4.38 6.17
N GLU A 155 -21.26 4.02 6.46
CA GLU A 155 -20.09 4.81 6.10
C GLU A 155 -19.91 4.85 4.57
N TYR A 156 -20.10 3.73 3.89
CA TYR A 156 -20.10 3.70 2.43
C TYR A 156 -21.13 4.68 1.84
N ARG A 157 -22.38 4.63 2.32
CA ARG A 157 -23.45 5.54 1.89
C ARG A 157 -23.09 7.00 2.15
N ARG A 158 -22.52 7.31 3.33
CA ARG A 158 -22.10 8.67 3.68
C ARG A 158 -21.06 9.20 2.70
N VAL A 159 -20.00 8.45 2.46
CA VAL A 159 -18.94 8.83 1.51
C VAL A 159 -19.47 8.92 0.09
N TYR A 160 -20.36 8.00 -0.32
CA TYR A 160 -21.02 8.04 -1.61
C TYR A 160 -21.81 9.34 -1.82
N LEU A 161 -22.62 9.75 -0.85
CA LEU A 161 -23.40 10.99 -0.93
C LEU A 161 -22.53 12.24 -0.97
N LEU A 162 -21.43 12.27 -0.20
CA LEU A 162 -20.45 13.35 -0.26
C LEU A 162 -19.81 13.44 -1.64
N LYS A 163 -19.41 12.32 -2.22
CA LYS A 163 -18.87 12.28 -3.58
C LYS A 163 -19.88 12.76 -4.62
N GLN A 164 -21.15 12.37 -4.52
CA GLN A 164 -22.22 12.87 -5.39
C GLN A 164 -22.44 14.38 -5.25
N ALA A 165 -22.21 14.95 -4.07
CA ALA A 165 -22.27 16.37 -3.80
C ALA A 165 -21.02 17.16 -4.25
N GLY A 166 -20.04 16.49 -4.88
CA GLY A 166 -18.82 17.11 -5.41
C GLY A 166 -17.66 17.22 -4.42
N PHE A 167 -17.75 16.57 -3.26
CA PHE A 167 -16.62 16.48 -2.33
C PHE A 167 -15.57 15.50 -2.86
N ASN A 168 -14.31 15.87 -2.73
CA ASN A 168 -13.17 15.02 -3.10
C ASN A 168 -12.21 14.74 -1.93
N ALA A 169 -12.53 15.21 -0.74
CA ALA A 169 -11.75 14.99 0.47
C ALA A 169 -12.64 14.91 1.70
N VAL A 170 -12.25 14.08 2.65
CA VAL A 170 -12.84 14.03 3.99
C VAL A 170 -11.72 13.93 5.02
N ARG A 171 -11.98 14.48 6.20
CA ARG A 171 -11.14 14.32 7.39
C ARG A 171 -11.97 13.58 8.44
N CYS A 172 -11.49 12.43 8.88
CA CYS A 172 -12.06 11.60 9.95
C CYS A 172 -11.07 11.46 11.12
#